data_bda89e3f7ba09225c38019cb212a80e6
#
_entry.id   bda89e3f7ba09225c38019cb212a80e6
#
_cell.length_a   1.000
_cell.length_b   1.000
_cell.length_c   1.000
_cell.angle_alpha   90.00
_cell.angle_beta   90.00
_cell.angle_gamma   90.00
#
_symmetry.space_group_name_H-M   'P 1'
#
loop_
_entity.id
_entity.type
_entity.pdbx_description
1 polymer ?
#
loop_
_entity_poly.entity_id
_entity_poly.type
_entity_poly.pdbx_seq_one_letter_code
_entity_poly.pdbx_strand_id
1 'polypeptide(L)'
;MSMLGAVRGGLRAGQALAVALRRSHSEQFCSMSSCQTARRVPATLLGSMAFGGRADADTSAKMVKVFLERGHEELDTAFMYNDGNAEMIIGAMQLPQTVRIATKANPWNGKTLKPESVRSQLETSLKRLRIQSVNIFYLHAPDHENPIQDTLRACNELHKEGKFKELGLSNYASWEVAEICQICRHNSWVPPTVYQGMYNATTRQVETELLPCLRHFGIRFYAYNPLAGGLLTGKYHYEDKDGSQPAGRFFGNDWAAVYRDRFWKESHFHAIDGVLKALEAAYGSEKPSLTSAAIRWMYHHSQLKAEHGDGMIIGMSTMEQLQENLAAAEEGPLKQEVVEAFKRGWDLVAHECPNYFR
;
A
#
# COMPACT_ATOMS: atom_id res chain seq x y z
N MET A 1 -14.60 -77.49 -20.40
CA MET A 1 -13.64 -78.26 -19.62
C MET A 1 -12.36 -77.44 -19.55
N SER A 2 -12.17 -76.77 -18.43
CA SER A 2 -11.20 -77.03 -17.38
C SER A 2 -9.78 -76.76 -17.86
N MET A 3 -9.15 -75.66 -17.38
CA MET A 3 -8.37 -75.69 -16.17
C MET A 3 -7.98 -74.25 -15.70
N LEU A 4 -8.31 -73.98 -14.47
CA LEU A 4 -7.71 -72.95 -13.63
C LEU A 4 -6.32 -73.45 -13.17
N GLY A 5 -5.37 -72.54 -13.04
CA GLY A 5 -4.09 -72.79 -12.41
C GLY A 5 -3.27 -71.56 -12.14
N ALA A 6 -3.48 -71.00 -10.98
CA ALA A 6 -2.59 -70.28 -10.07
C ALA A 6 -1.31 -69.62 -10.59
N VAL A 7 -1.22 -68.29 -10.43
CA VAL A 7 -0.04 -67.60 -9.94
C VAL A 7 -0.49 -66.49 -8.93
N ARG A 8 -0.49 -66.85 -7.66
CA ARG A 8 -0.42 -65.87 -6.54
C ARG A 8 0.97 -65.94 -5.97
N GLY A 9 1.70 -64.85 -6.01
CA GLY A 9 2.98 -64.73 -5.29
C GLY A 9 3.97 -63.79 -5.93
N GLY A 10 3.82 -62.49 -5.73
CA GLY A 10 4.84 -61.53 -6.25
C GLY A 10 4.58 -60.04 -5.98
N LEU A 11 3.72 -59.70 -5.03
CA LEU A 11 3.30 -58.31 -4.85
C LEU A 11 3.40 -57.82 -3.38
N ARG A 12 4.36 -58.34 -2.60
CA ARG A 12 4.56 -57.84 -1.20
C ARG A 12 5.96 -57.29 -0.88
N ALA A 13 6.94 -57.41 -1.77
CA ALA A 13 8.30 -56.90 -1.51
C ALA A 13 8.56 -55.48 -2.10
N GLY A 14 7.76 -54.99 -3.01
CA GLY A 14 7.95 -53.67 -3.66
C GLY A 14 7.37 -52.47 -2.90
N GLN A 15 6.40 -52.68 -2.00
CA GLN A 15 5.75 -51.58 -1.28
C GLN A 15 6.44 -51.17 0.02
N ALA A 16 7.27 -52.02 0.61
CA ALA A 16 8.02 -51.69 1.84
C ALA A 16 9.26 -50.84 1.56
N LEU A 17 9.86 -50.91 0.37
CA LEU A 17 11.06 -50.13 0.02
C LEU A 17 10.72 -48.71 -0.43
N ALA A 18 9.52 -48.47 -0.97
CA ALA A 18 9.08 -47.12 -1.40
C ALA A 18 8.61 -46.21 -0.25
N VAL A 19 8.26 -46.80 0.91
CA VAL A 19 7.86 -46.03 2.09
C VAL A 19 9.08 -45.64 2.93
N ALA A 20 10.14 -46.45 2.93
CA ALA A 20 11.39 -46.14 3.66
C ALA A 20 12.20 -45.02 2.97
N LEU A 21 12.18 -44.93 1.63
CA LEU A 21 12.90 -43.89 0.87
C LEU A 21 12.20 -42.54 0.87
N ARG A 22 10.89 -42.48 1.20
CA ARG A 22 10.18 -41.20 1.35
C ARG A 22 10.30 -40.56 2.75
N ARG A 23 10.71 -41.33 3.76
CA ARG A 23 10.94 -40.78 5.13
C ARG A 23 12.34 -40.18 5.32
N SER A 24 13.34 -40.58 4.54
CA SER A 24 14.70 -40.02 4.66
C SER A 24 14.93 -38.71 3.91
N HIS A 25 14.00 -38.29 3.03
CA HIS A 25 14.08 -36.99 2.31
C HIS A 25 13.22 -35.90 2.92
N SER A 26 12.36 -36.20 3.89
CA SER A 26 11.53 -35.19 4.57
C SER A 26 12.16 -34.65 5.87
N GLU A 27 13.19 -35.30 6.41
CA GLU A 27 13.84 -34.85 7.65
C GLU A 27 15.11 -34.01 7.43
N GLN A 28 15.61 -33.88 6.19
CA GLN A 28 16.80 -33.07 5.89
C GLN A 28 16.47 -31.68 5.31
N PHE A 29 15.19 -31.33 5.11
CA PHE A 29 14.74 -29.99 4.65
C PHE A 29 14.11 -29.12 5.75
N CYS A 30 14.19 -29.55 7.02
CA CYS A 30 13.56 -28.83 8.14
C CYS A 30 14.55 -28.16 9.09
N SER A 31 15.69 -27.62 8.58
CA SER A 31 16.64 -26.94 9.47
C SER A 31 17.28 -25.69 8.89
N MET A 32 16.59 -24.96 8.00
CA MET A 32 16.95 -23.58 7.64
C MET A 32 15.69 -22.80 7.22
N SER A 33 14.64 -22.81 8.01
CA SER A 33 13.60 -21.78 7.97
C SER A 33 13.82 -20.91 9.20
N SER A 34 14.47 -19.77 9.01
CA SER A 34 14.40 -18.65 9.95
C SER A 34 12.90 -18.46 10.25
N CYS A 35 12.54 -18.65 11.51
CA CYS A 35 11.22 -18.36 12.04
C CYS A 35 10.95 -16.85 11.85
N GLN A 36 10.57 -16.45 10.64
CA GLN A 36 9.87 -15.18 10.44
C GLN A 36 8.55 -15.37 11.17
N THR A 37 8.47 -14.83 12.37
CA THR A 37 7.19 -14.66 13.08
C THR A 37 6.25 -13.99 12.10
N ALA A 38 5.23 -14.75 11.64
CA ALA A 38 4.24 -14.23 10.69
C ALA A 38 3.70 -12.91 11.25
N ARG A 39 3.85 -11.82 10.50
CA ARG A 39 3.34 -10.50 10.91
C ARG A 39 1.84 -10.66 11.20
N ARG A 40 1.42 -10.28 12.39
CA ARG A 40 0.01 -10.37 12.78
C ARG A 40 -0.84 -9.23 12.22
N VAL A 41 -0.20 -8.14 11.79
CA VAL A 41 -0.83 -6.92 11.24
C VAL A 41 -0.18 -6.55 9.91
N PRO A 42 -0.89 -5.80 9.03
CA PRO A 42 -0.34 -5.27 7.79
C PRO A 42 0.97 -4.49 7.98
N ALA A 43 1.79 -4.40 6.94
CA ALA A 43 3.05 -3.67 7.00
C ALA A 43 2.81 -2.15 7.12
N THR A 44 3.74 -1.45 7.77
CA THR A 44 3.77 0.02 7.79
C THR A 44 4.83 0.51 6.80
N LEU A 45 4.45 1.45 5.92
CA LEU A 45 5.33 2.08 4.94
C LEU A 45 5.39 3.59 5.20
N LEU A 46 6.53 4.22 4.98
CA LEU A 46 6.69 5.66 5.12
C LEU A 46 6.48 6.36 3.77
N GLY A 47 5.45 7.18 3.67
CA GLY A 47 5.19 8.02 2.50
C GLY A 47 5.98 9.32 2.53
N SER A 48 6.68 9.65 1.46
CA SER A 48 7.58 10.81 1.36
C SER A 48 6.96 12.04 0.67
N MET A 49 5.65 12.07 0.41
CA MET A 49 5.01 13.16 -0.33
C MET A 49 5.19 14.56 0.31
N ALA A 50 5.56 14.64 1.58
CA ALA A 50 5.84 15.91 2.28
C ALA A 50 7.31 16.34 2.18
N PHE A 51 8.22 15.46 1.80
CA PHE A 51 9.66 15.69 1.78
C PHE A 51 10.05 16.70 0.70
N GLY A 52 10.82 17.73 1.09
CA GLY A 52 11.20 18.82 0.21
C GLY A 52 10.09 19.83 -0.08
N GLY A 53 8.95 19.69 0.59
CA GLY A 53 7.84 20.63 0.58
C GLY A 53 7.51 21.06 2.01
N ARG A 54 6.53 20.41 2.66
CA ARG A 54 6.13 20.74 4.04
C ARG A 54 7.10 20.22 5.12
N ALA A 55 7.92 19.23 4.80
CA ALA A 55 9.04 18.77 5.63
C ALA A 55 10.34 19.05 4.89
N ASP A 56 11.22 19.83 5.47
CA ASP A 56 12.56 20.10 4.94
C ASP A 56 13.46 18.85 4.96
N ALA A 57 14.67 18.97 4.43
CA ALA A 57 15.59 17.84 4.31
C ALA A 57 15.99 17.27 5.68
N ASP A 58 16.26 18.13 6.67
CA ASP A 58 16.69 17.71 8.01
C ASP A 58 15.56 17.00 8.75
N THR A 59 14.36 17.56 8.71
CA THR A 59 13.16 16.94 9.29
C THR A 59 12.86 15.61 8.62
N SER A 60 12.94 15.55 7.29
CA SER A 60 12.74 14.32 6.52
C SER A 60 13.74 13.22 6.90
N ALA A 61 15.02 13.58 7.06
CA ALA A 61 16.06 12.63 7.47
C ALA A 61 15.81 12.09 8.89
N LYS A 62 15.42 12.97 9.83
CA LYS A 62 15.03 12.56 11.19
C LYS A 62 13.80 11.62 11.18
N MET A 63 12.80 11.92 10.35
CA MET A 63 11.61 11.05 10.18
C MET A 63 11.99 9.66 9.70
N VAL A 64 12.81 9.56 8.65
CA VAL A 64 13.28 8.27 8.13
C VAL A 64 14.06 7.52 9.21
N LYS A 65 14.95 8.20 9.94
CA LYS A 65 15.71 7.58 11.02
C LYS A 65 14.79 6.96 12.08
N VAL A 66 13.84 7.73 12.62
CA VAL A 66 12.87 7.24 13.62
C VAL A 66 12.05 6.07 13.09
N PHE A 67 11.63 6.12 11.82
CA PHE A 67 10.88 5.05 11.17
C PHE A 67 11.69 3.73 11.10
N LEU A 68 12.96 3.82 10.72
CA LEU A 68 13.86 2.66 10.64
C LEU A 68 14.21 2.12 12.04
N GLU A 69 14.41 2.99 13.05
CA GLU A 69 14.66 2.59 14.43
C GLU A 69 13.47 1.83 15.06
N ARG A 70 12.24 2.04 14.56
CA ARG A 70 11.05 1.26 14.92
C ARG A 70 10.95 -0.09 14.17
N GLY A 71 11.97 -0.47 13.39
CA GLY A 71 12.01 -1.76 12.68
C GLY A 71 11.22 -1.81 11.38
N HIS A 72 10.81 -0.69 10.83
CA HIS A 72 10.19 -0.59 9.52
C HIS A 72 11.26 -0.41 8.43
N GLU A 73 10.98 -0.81 7.18
CA GLU A 73 12.02 -0.86 6.14
C GLU A 73 11.58 -0.29 4.78
N GLU A 74 10.30 0.09 4.59
CA GLU A 74 9.79 0.47 3.28
C GLU A 74 9.50 1.98 3.18
N LEU A 75 10.15 2.63 2.20
CA LEU A 75 9.94 4.04 1.85
C LEU A 75 9.20 4.14 0.52
N ASP A 76 8.13 4.93 0.50
CA ASP A 76 7.33 5.19 -0.69
C ASP A 76 7.54 6.62 -1.18
N THR A 77 8.05 6.78 -2.40
CA THR A 77 8.22 8.06 -3.08
C THR A 77 7.63 8.02 -4.50
N ALA A 78 7.79 9.08 -5.28
CA ALA A 78 7.39 9.16 -6.68
C ALA A 78 8.23 10.19 -7.43
N PHE A 79 8.40 9.98 -8.75
CA PHE A 79 9.09 10.88 -9.67
C PHE A 79 8.66 12.35 -9.52
N MET A 80 7.36 12.58 -9.32
CA MET A 80 6.76 13.91 -9.30
C MET A 80 6.69 14.57 -7.91
N TYR A 81 6.99 13.87 -6.80
CA TYR A 81 6.80 14.44 -5.47
C TYR A 81 7.73 15.62 -5.24
N ASN A 82 7.13 16.81 -5.06
CA ASN A 82 7.82 18.09 -4.89
C ASN A 82 8.90 18.31 -5.98
N ASP A 83 8.51 18.09 -7.25
CA ASP A 83 9.36 18.24 -8.45
C ASP A 83 10.65 17.40 -8.40
N GLY A 84 10.57 16.24 -7.72
CA GLY A 84 11.67 15.30 -7.54
C GLY A 84 12.53 15.57 -6.30
N ASN A 85 12.25 16.63 -5.53
CA ASN A 85 12.98 16.93 -4.30
C ASN A 85 12.85 15.80 -3.26
N ALA A 86 11.68 15.12 -3.20
CA ALA A 86 11.50 13.99 -2.31
C ALA A 86 12.50 12.86 -2.61
N GLU A 87 12.70 12.50 -3.88
CA GLU A 87 13.70 11.51 -4.30
C GLU A 87 15.13 11.98 -4.03
N MET A 88 15.44 13.27 -4.27
CA MET A 88 16.77 13.83 -4.01
C MET A 88 17.14 13.82 -2.52
N ILE A 89 16.19 14.14 -1.65
CA ILE A 89 16.37 14.10 -0.19
C ILE A 89 16.64 12.65 0.26
N ILE A 90 15.84 11.68 -0.20
CA ILE A 90 16.06 10.26 0.12
C ILE A 90 17.44 9.80 -0.41
N GLY A 91 17.80 10.17 -1.63
CA GLY A 91 19.08 9.82 -2.24
C GLY A 91 20.31 10.47 -1.61
N ALA A 92 20.11 11.54 -0.82
CA ALA A 92 21.17 12.16 -0.03
C ALA A 92 21.41 11.47 1.32
N MET A 93 20.47 10.62 1.76
CA MET A 93 20.60 9.88 3.01
C MET A 93 21.49 8.64 2.82
N GLN A 94 22.26 8.30 3.86
CA GLN A 94 23.00 7.03 3.90
C GLN A 94 22.10 5.95 4.49
N LEU A 95 21.27 5.36 3.63
CA LEU A 95 20.31 4.33 4.03
C LEU A 95 20.96 2.95 4.10
N PRO A 96 20.60 2.09 5.09
CA PRO A 96 20.97 0.69 5.09
C PRO A 96 20.51 -0.03 3.82
N GLN A 97 21.26 -1.05 3.36
CA GLN A 97 20.89 -1.85 2.20
C GLN A 97 19.58 -2.65 2.36
N THR A 98 19.14 -2.83 3.60
CA THR A 98 17.86 -3.47 3.92
C THR A 98 16.65 -2.60 3.59
N VAL A 99 16.84 -1.28 3.46
CA VAL A 99 15.75 -0.36 3.17
C VAL A 99 15.21 -0.59 1.75
N ARG A 100 13.93 -0.79 1.67
CA ARG A 100 13.20 -1.01 0.42
C ARG A 100 12.62 0.33 -0.05
N ILE A 101 12.92 0.70 -1.29
CA ILE A 101 12.45 1.97 -1.87
C ILE A 101 11.52 1.67 -3.02
N ALA A 102 10.37 2.34 -3.03
CA ALA A 102 9.43 2.35 -4.13
C ALA A 102 9.37 3.74 -4.76
N THR A 103 9.36 3.81 -6.10
CA THR A 103 9.07 5.06 -6.84
C THR A 103 8.05 4.82 -7.95
N LYS A 104 7.56 5.90 -8.60
CA LYS A 104 6.42 5.84 -9.52
C LYS A 104 6.66 6.73 -10.73
N ALA A 105 6.32 6.24 -11.93
CA ALA A 105 6.18 7.06 -13.13
C ALA A 105 4.71 7.52 -13.28
N ASN A 106 4.51 8.77 -13.67
CA ASN A 106 3.18 9.37 -13.84
C ASN A 106 2.88 9.79 -15.29
N PRO A 107 1.58 9.77 -15.71
CA PRO A 107 1.17 10.19 -17.05
C PRO A 107 0.67 11.64 -17.14
N TRP A 108 1.01 12.51 -16.20
CA TRP A 108 0.58 13.92 -16.16
C TRP A 108 1.76 14.87 -16.00
N ASN A 109 1.49 16.19 -16.03
CA ASN A 109 2.51 17.25 -15.98
C ASN A 109 3.54 17.13 -17.11
N GLY A 110 3.06 16.94 -18.35
CA GLY A 110 3.89 16.79 -19.54
C GLY A 110 4.62 15.45 -19.66
N LYS A 111 4.26 14.47 -18.83
CA LYS A 111 4.73 13.08 -18.90
C LYS A 111 3.64 12.18 -19.44
N THR A 112 4.04 11.01 -19.94
CA THR A 112 3.17 9.94 -20.43
C THR A 112 3.68 8.59 -19.91
N LEU A 113 2.95 7.52 -20.17
CA LEU A 113 3.45 6.16 -19.99
C LEU A 113 3.93 5.49 -21.28
N LYS A 114 4.25 6.28 -22.31
CA LYS A 114 4.99 5.78 -23.49
C LYS A 114 6.32 5.16 -23.08
N PRO A 115 6.85 4.17 -23.83
CA PRO A 115 8.10 3.47 -23.51
C PRO A 115 9.27 4.39 -23.16
N GLU A 116 9.53 5.41 -23.98
CA GLU A 116 10.60 6.37 -23.75
C GLU A 116 10.40 7.24 -22.51
N SER A 117 9.13 7.60 -22.20
CA SER A 117 8.81 8.39 -21.01
C SER A 117 8.95 7.56 -19.73
N VAL A 118 8.47 6.33 -19.71
CA VAL A 118 8.62 5.41 -18.59
C VAL A 118 10.09 5.17 -18.28
N ARG A 119 10.91 4.89 -19.29
CA ARG A 119 12.36 4.72 -19.15
C ARG A 119 13.01 5.98 -18.58
N SER A 120 12.75 7.13 -19.20
CA SER A 120 13.31 8.42 -18.77
C SER A 120 12.95 8.77 -17.33
N GLN A 121 11.70 8.54 -16.92
CA GLN A 121 11.26 8.80 -15.55
C GLN A 121 11.99 7.89 -14.55
N LEU A 122 12.06 6.57 -14.81
CA LEU A 122 12.74 5.64 -13.91
C LEU A 122 14.25 5.93 -13.82
N GLU A 123 14.93 6.14 -14.94
CA GLU A 123 16.37 6.45 -14.94
C GLU A 123 16.67 7.77 -14.22
N THR A 124 15.80 8.76 -14.34
CA THR A 124 15.89 10.01 -13.58
C THR A 124 15.69 9.77 -12.09
N SER A 125 14.68 8.98 -11.71
CA SER A 125 14.43 8.59 -10.32
C SER A 125 15.63 7.87 -9.71
N LEU A 126 16.22 6.91 -10.41
CA LEU A 126 17.42 6.19 -9.95
C LEU A 126 18.61 7.14 -9.71
N LYS A 127 18.80 8.14 -10.62
CA LYS A 127 19.85 9.17 -10.45
C LYS A 127 19.58 10.03 -9.21
N ARG A 128 18.34 10.51 -9.00
CA ARG A 128 17.96 11.32 -7.84
C ARG A 128 18.12 10.55 -6.54
N LEU A 129 17.69 9.27 -6.52
CA LEU A 129 17.81 8.36 -5.39
C LEU A 129 19.24 7.86 -5.15
N ARG A 130 20.16 8.06 -6.11
CA ARG A 130 21.57 7.58 -6.07
C ARG A 130 21.69 6.07 -5.88
N ILE A 131 20.79 5.29 -6.49
CA ILE A 131 20.78 3.82 -6.45
C ILE A 131 20.68 3.26 -7.86
N GLN A 132 21.04 1.98 -8.03
CA GLN A 132 21.00 1.31 -9.33
C GLN A 132 19.65 0.66 -9.61
N SER A 133 18.87 0.36 -8.56
CA SER A 133 17.60 -0.36 -8.66
C SER A 133 16.68 0.03 -7.51
N VAL A 134 15.37 0.15 -7.78
CA VAL A 134 14.35 0.26 -6.74
C VAL A 134 13.70 -1.10 -6.46
N ASN A 135 13.10 -1.24 -5.29
CA ASN A 135 12.37 -2.47 -4.95
C ASN A 135 11.06 -2.56 -5.71
N ILE A 136 10.29 -1.46 -5.74
CA ILE A 136 9.01 -1.42 -6.46
C ILE A 136 9.02 -0.22 -7.40
N PHE A 137 8.64 -0.47 -8.65
CA PHE A 137 8.38 0.58 -9.63
C PHE A 137 6.89 0.58 -10.00
N TYR A 138 6.20 1.67 -9.68
CA TYR A 138 4.78 1.81 -9.95
C TYR A 138 4.48 2.56 -11.24
N LEU A 139 3.45 2.12 -11.94
CA LEU A 139 2.68 2.99 -12.83
C LEU A 139 1.68 3.76 -11.94
N HIS A 140 1.85 5.09 -11.84
CA HIS A 140 1.18 5.94 -10.83
C HIS A 140 -0.33 6.10 -11.06
N ALA A 141 -0.75 6.02 -12.31
CA ALA A 141 -2.14 5.96 -12.76
C ALA A 141 -2.18 5.46 -14.21
N PRO A 142 -3.34 5.07 -14.74
CA PRO A 142 -3.49 4.73 -16.15
C PRO A 142 -3.19 5.92 -17.06
N ASP A 143 -2.70 5.61 -18.26
CA ASP A 143 -2.53 6.54 -19.38
C ASP A 143 -3.38 6.03 -20.55
N HIS A 144 -4.62 6.48 -20.60
CA HIS A 144 -5.60 6.02 -21.59
C HIS A 144 -5.32 6.54 -23.02
N GLU A 145 -4.37 7.47 -23.16
CA GLU A 145 -3.93 8.00 -24.46
C GLU A 145 -2.90 7.08 -25.14
N ASN A 146 -2.33 6.13 -24.42
CA ASN A 146 -1.26 5.26 -24.91
C ASN A 146 -1.57 3.79 -24.62
N PRO A 147 -1.30 2.88 -25.59
CA PRO A 147 -1.55 1.44 -25.39
C PRO A 147 -0.78 0.89 -24.19
N ILE A 148 -1.50 0.32 -23.23
CA ILE A 148 -0.92 -0.26 -22.00
C ILE A 148 0.11 -1.36 -22.33
N GLN A 149 -0.07 -2.10 -23.41
CA GLN A 149 0.86 -3.15 -23.82
C GLN A 149 2.27 -2.61 -24.13
N ASP A 150 2.39 -1.43 -24.73
CA ASP A 150 3.69 -0.79 -25.01
C ASP A 150 4.38 -0.37 -23.71
N THR A 151 3.61 0.19 -22.77
CA THR A 151 4.07 0.51 -21.41
C THR A 151 4.61 -0.73 -20.69
N LEU A 152 3.85 -1.83 -20.72
CA LEU A 152 4.24 -3.08 -20.05
C LEU A 152 5.47 -3.72 -20.68
N ARG A 153 5.63 -3.62 -22.01
CA ARG A 153 6.85 -4.06 -22.69
C ARG A 153 8.07 -3.29 -22.20
N ALA A 154 7.98 -1.97 -22.11
CA ALA A 154 9.06 -1.13 -21.58
C ALA A 154 9.37 -1.45 -20.10
N CYS A 155 8.35 -1.67 -19.28
CA CYS A 155 8.56 -2.12 -17.91
C CYS A 155 9.30 -3.47 -17.84
N ASN A 156 8.94 -4.43 -18.71
CA ASN A 156 9.61 -5.72 -18.75
C ASN A 156 11.08 -5.61 -19.22
N GLU A 157 11.40 -4.72 -20.14
CA GLU A 157 12.78 -4.44 -20.55
C GLU A 157 13.58 -3.87 -19.36
N LEU A 158 13.05 -2.84 -18.70
CA LEU A 158 13.67 -2.22 -17.52
C LEU A 158 13.85 -3.20 -16.35
N HIS A 159 12.90 -4.12 -16.16
CA HIS A 159 13.02 -5.20 -15.19
C HIS A 159 14.16 -6.16 -15.55
N LYS A 160 14.28 -6.57 -16.82
CA LYS A 160 15.40 -7.42 -17.30
C LYS A 160 16.75 -6.72 -17.18
N GLU A 161 16.79 -5.40 -17.30
CA GLU A 161 17.97 -4.58 -17.02
C GLU A 161 18.30 -4.44 -15.52
N GLY A 162 17.45 -4.99 -14.64
CA GLY A 162 17.66 -4.93 -13.18
C GLY A 162 17.37 -3.56 -12.55
N LYS A 163 16.64 -2.67 -13.23
CA LYS A 163 16.33 -1.32 -12.75
C LYS A 163 15.29 -1.29 -11.63
N PHE A 164 14.51 -2.35 -11.50
CA PHE A 164 13.58 -2.56 -10.38
C PHE A 164 13.32 -4.06 -10.16
N LYS A 165 12.81 -4.42 -8.97
CA LYS A 165 12.53 -5.82 -8.62
C LYS A 165 11.07 -6.22 -8.86
N GLU A 166 10.12 -5.35 -8.55
CA GLU A 166 8.68 -5.63 -8.61
C GLU A 166 7.95 -4.52 -9.36
N LEU A 167 6.99 -4.90 -10.22
CA LEU A 167 6.09 -3.97 -10.86
C LEU A 167 4.87 -3.72 -9.96
N GLY A 168 4.51 -2.44 -9.78
CA GLY A 168 3.34 -2.01 -9.06
C GLY A 168 2.36 -1.23 -9.95
N LEU A 169 1.08 -1.26 -9.56
CA LEU A 169 0.02 -0.46 -10.17
C LEU A 169 -0.58 0.49 -9.13
N SER A 170 -1.09 1.63 -9.56
CA SER A 170 -1.81 2.56 -8.69
C SER A 170 -2.91 3.28 -9.46
N ASN A 171 -4.09 3.40 -8.86
CA ASN A 171 -5.25 4.11 -9.42
C ASN A 171 -5.83 3.49 -10.72
N TYR A 172 -5.58 2.24 -11.03
CA TYR A 172 -6.18 1.48 -12.11
C TYR A 172 -7.52 0.85 -11.68
N ALA A 173 -8.49 0.76 -12.57
CA ALA A 173 -9.70 -0.01 -12.31
C ALA A 173 -9.41 -1.52 -12.24
N SER A 174 -10.26 -2.29 -11.56
CA SER A 174 -10.06 -3.74 -11.43
C SER A 174 -10.00 -4.48 -12.76
N TRP A 175 -10.81 -4.06 -13.75
CA TRP A 175 -10.78 -4.64 -15.09
C TRP A 175 -9.45 -4.36 -15.82
N GLU A 176 -8.84 -3.17 -15.63
CA GLU A 176 -7.53 -2.85 -16.17
C GLU A 176 -6.42 -3.69 -15.50
N VAL A 177 -6.53 -3.89 -14.18
CA VAL A 177 -5.61 -4.80 -13.46
C VAL A 177 -5.68 -6.22 -14.05
N ALA A 178 -6.89 -6.72 -14.28
CA ALA A 178 -7.08 -8.05 -14.88
C ALA A 178 -6.50 -8.12 -16.29
N GLU A 179 -6.74 -7.11 -17.13
CA GLU A 179 -6.18 -7.01 -18.48
C GLU A 179 -4.64 -7.00 -18.44
N ILE A 180 -4.04 -6.15 -17.61
CA ILE A 180 -2.58 -6.06 -17.44
C ILE A 180 -1.98 -7.42 -17.03
N CYS A 181 -2.61 -8.11 -16.08
CA CYS A 181 -2.16 -9.43 -15.65
C CYS A 181 -2.20 -10.45 -16.79
N GLN A 182 -3.26 -10.43 -17.63
CA GLN A 182 -3.37 -11.33 -18.79
C GLN A 182 -2.35 -10.99 -19.87
N ILE A 183 -2.13 -9.72 -20.18
CA ILE A 183 -1.10 -9.27 -21.13
C ILE A 183 0.29 -9.74 -20.67
N CYS A 184 0.63 -9.52 -19.40
CA CYS A 184 1.91 -9.95 -18.84
C CYS A 184 2.08 -11.47 -18.91
N ARG A 185 1.05 -12.23 -18.54
CA ARG A 185 1.06 -13.70 -18.61
C ARG A 185 1.25 -14.21 -20.03
N HIS A 186 0.49 -13.66 -20.99
CA HIS A 186 0.54 -14.08 -22.39
C HIS A 186 1.92 -13.85 -23.01
N ASN A 187 2.58 -12.73 -22.67
CA ASN A 187 3.87 -12.36 -23.22
C ASN A 187 5.08 -12.83 -22.37
N SER A 188 4.87 -13.54 -21.27
CA SER A 188 5.90 -13.90 -20.30
C SER A 188 6.67 -12.68 -19.78
N TRP A 189 5.96 -11.58 -19.56
CA TRP A 189 6.50 -10.34 -18.98
C TRP A 189 6.33 -10.33 -17.46
N VAL A 190 7.12 -9.45 -16.79
CA VAL A 190 7.00 -9.22 -15.34
C VAL A 190 5.57 -8.78 -14.99
N PRO A 191 4.82 -9.57 -14.17
CA PRO A 191 3.47 -9.19 -13.77
C PRO A 191 3.51 -8.20 -12.60
N PRO A 192 2.44 -7.41 -12.37
CA PRO A 192 2.31 -6.63 -11.16
C PRO A 192 2.14 -7.54 -9.95
N THR A 193 2.81 -7.20 -8.84
CA THR A 193 2.76 -7.94 -7.56
C THR A 193 2.20 -7.09 -6.43
N VAL A 194 2.04 -5.79 -6.65
CA VAL A 194 1.54 -4.85 -5.66
C VAL A 194 0.65 -3.80 -6.31
N TYR A 195 -0.44 -3.46 -5.63
CA TYR A 195 -1.32 -2.36 -6.00
C TYR A 195 -1.34 -1.32 -4.87
N GLN A 196 -1.18 -0.05 -5.22
CA GLN A 196 -1.30 1.05 -4.27
C GLN A 196 -2.60 1.81 -4.52
N GLY A 197 -3.49 1.88 -3.52
CA GLY A 197 -4.81 2.46 -3.66
C GLY A 197 -5.27 3.29 -2.46
N MET A 198 -6.22 4.21 -2.72
CA MET A 198 -6.85 5.00 -1.67
C MET A 198 -7.76 4.12 -0.82
N TYR A 199 -7.50 4.06 0.49
CA TYR A 199 -8.32 3.28 1.41
C TYR A 199 -8.22 3.82 2.83
N ASN A 200 -9.37 4.01 3.47
CA ASN A 200 -9.52 4.41 4.87
C ASN A 200 -10.96 4.14 5.33
N ALA A 201 -11.25 4.43 6.60
CA ALA A 201 -12.55 4.14 7.20
C ALA A 201 -13.75 4.83 6.53
N THR A 202 -13.51 5.95 5.81
CA THR A 202 -14.54 6.70 5.07
C THR A 202 -14.40 6.62 3.55
N THR A 203 -13.51 5.75 3.04
CA THR A 203 -13.27 5.54 1.62
C THR A 203 -13.01 4.05 1.38
N ARG A 204 -14.09 3.28 1.18
CA ARG A 204 -14.04 1.81 1.20
C ARG A 204 -14.49 1.16 -0.12
N GLN A 205 -14.60 1.91 -1.21
CA GLN A 205 -15.05 1.41 -2.50
C GLN A 205 -14.19 0.24 -3.04
N VAL A 206 -12.90 0.21 -2.68
CA VAL A 206 -11.99 -0.88 -3.07
C VAL A 206 -12.41 -2.26 -2.57
N GLU A 207 -13.23 -2.34 -1.51
CA GLU A 207 -13.64 -3.60 -0.88
C GLU A 207 -14.56 -4.42 -1.77
N THR A 208 -15.37 -3.78 -2.61
CA THR A 208 -16.42 -4.44 -3.39
C THR A 208 -15.86 -5.26 -4.55
N GLU A 209 -14.89 -4.71 -5.28
CA GLU A 209 -14.44 -5.26 -6.55
C GLU A 209 -12.90 -5.37 -6.62
N LEU A 210 -12.17 -4.30 -6.27
CA LEU A 210 -10.72 -4.27 -6.45
C LEU A 210 -10.01 -5.30 -5.56
N LEU A 211 -10.29 -5.33 -4.26
CA LEU A 211 -9.63 -6.30 -3.36
C LEU A 211 -9.89 -7.75 -3.79
N PRO A 212 -11.12 -8.19 -4.11
CA PRO A 212 -11.35 -9.50 -4.70
C PRO A 212 -10.53 -9.77 -5.97
N CYS A 213 -10.41 -8.79 -6.88
CA CYS A 213 -9.58 -8.89 -8.07
C CYS A 213 -8.11 -9.11 -7.71
N LEU A 214 -7.56 -8.29 -6.82
CA LEU A 214 -6.17 -8.40 -6.39
C LEU A 214 -5.87 -9.76 -5.74
N ARG A 215 -6.79 -10.28 -4.91
CA ARG A 215 -6.64 -11.62 -4.30
C ARG A 215 -6.63 -12.72 -5.35
N HIS A 216 -7.48 -12.61 -6.38
CA HIS A 216 -7.50 -13.58 -7.48
C HIS A 216 -6.15 -13.65 -8.21
N PHE A 217 -5.47 -12.51 -8.39
CA PHE A 217 -4.19 -12.45 -9.08
C PHE A 217 -2.97 -12.56 -8.14
N GLY A 218 -3.17 -12.70 -6.83
CA GLY A 218 -2.08 -12.77 -5.85
C GLY A 218 -1.32 -11.45 -5.67
N ILE A 219 -1.99 -10.32 -5.88
CA ILE A 219 -1.43 -8.97 -5.77
C ILE A 219 -1.73 -8.42 -4.38
N ARG A 220 -0.69 -7.97 -3.64
CA ARG A 220 -0.86 -7.31 -2.35
C ARG A 220 -1.32 -5.88 -2.52
N PHE A 221 -2.00 -5.35 -1.50
CA PHE A 221 -2.56 -4.01 -1.51
C PHE A 221 -1.86 -3.10 -0.49
N TYR A 222 -1.38 -1.94 -0.94
CA TYR A 222 -0.84 -0.89 -0.09
C TYR A 222 -1.79 0.30 -0.05
N ALA A 223 -2.36 0.57 1.13
CA ALA A 223 -3.33 1.64 1.34
C ALA A 223 -2.64 3.00 1.49
N TYR A 224 -2.99 3.98 0.66
CA TYR A 224 -2.62 5.38 0.89
C TYR A 224 -3.81 6.20 1.41
N ASN A 225 -3.56 7.39 1.98
CA ASN A 225 -4.55 8.25 2.63
C ASN A 225 -5.32 7.58 3.79
N PRO A 226 -4.66 6.89 4.71
CA PRO A 226 -5.35 6.24 5.84
C PRO A 226 -6.14 7.21 6.72
N LEU A 227 -5.75 8.49 6.73
CA LEU A 227 -6.40 9.57 7.49
C LEU A 227 -7.25 10.49 6.60
N ALA A 228 -7.68 10.05 5.40
CA ALA A 228 -8.49 10.86 4.47
C ALA A 228 -7.92 12.28 4.24
N GLY A 229 -6.61 12.37 3.95
CA GLY A 229 -5.92 13.64 3.78
C GLY A 229 -5.72 14.44 5.08
N GLY A 230 -6.01 13.86 6.22
CA GLY A 230 -5.97 14.47 7.55
C GLY A 230 -7.35 14.83 8.10
N LEU A 231 -8.45 14.52 7.39
CA LEU A 231 -9.79 14.75 7.90
C LEU A 231 -10.06 13.90 9.16
N LEU A 232 -9.64 12.64 9.16
CA LEU A 232 -9.76 11.71 10.28
C LEU A 232 -8.78 11.99 11.45
N THR A 233 -8.21 13.19 11.51
CA THR A 233 -7.54 13.70 12.71
C THR A 233 -8.49 14.44 13.64
N GLY A 234 -9.68 14.84 13.16
CA GLY A 234 -10.69 15.58 13.92
C GLY A 234 -10.35 17.05 14.18
N LYS A 235 -9.28 17.58 13.54
CA LYS A 235 -8.84 18.97 13.78
C LYS A 235 -9.57 20.02 12.95
N TYR A 236 -10.40 19.59 11.99
CA TYR A 236 -11.12 20.47 11.07
C TYR A 236 -12.60 20.55 11.42
N HIS A 237 -13.20 21.72 11.19
CA HIS A 237 -14.63 21.96 11.19
C HIS A 237 -15.12 22.24 9.79
N TYR A 238 -16.38 21.89 9.47
CA TYR A 238 -16.89 22.04 8.10
C TYR A 238 -16.84 23.49 7.62
N GLU A 239 -17.10 24.42 8.52
CA GLU A 239 -17.12 25.87 8.29
C GLU A 239 -15.72 26.47 8.04
N ASP A 240 -14.64 25.75 8.29
CA ASP A 240 -13.28 26.22 8.05
C ASP A 240 -13.03 26.60 6.58
N LYS A 241 -13.79 26.02 5.65
CA LYS A 241 -13.73 26.37 4.23
C LYS A 241 -14.09 27.83 3.94
N ASP A 242 -14.98 28.40 4.73
CA ASP A 242 -15.50 29.75 4.58
C ASP A 242 -14.80 30.76 5.51
N GLY A 243 -13.91 30.27 6.40
CA GLY A 243 -13.27 31.05 7.45
C GLY A 243 -11.77 30.87 7.56
N SER A 244 -11.32 30.09 8.53
CA SER A 244 -9.92 30.02 8.95
C SER A 244 -8.99 29.37 7.91
N GLN A 245 -9.50 28.49 7.06
CA GLN A 245 -8.75 27.76 6.02
C GLN A 245 -7.36 27.29 6.51
N PRO A 246 -7.28 26.46 7.56
CA PRO A 246 -6.02 26.11 8.19
C PRO A 246 -5.08 25.44 7.21
N ALA A 247 -3.81 25.88 7.18
CA ALA A 247 -2.81 25.33 6.29
C ALA A 247 -2.69 23.82 6.43
N GLY A 248 -2.64 23.10 5.31
CA GLY A 248 -2.60 21.64 5.31
C GLY A 248 -2.90 21.05 3.96
N ARG A 249 -3.44 19.84 3.94
CA ARG A 249 -3.76 19.14 2.69
C ARG A 249 -4.98 19.76 1.98
N PHE A 250 -5.88 20.40 2.73
CA PHE A 250 -7.12 20.96 2.22
C PHE A 250 -7.05 22.43 1.79
N PHE A 251 -6.03 23.16 2.25
CA PHE A 251 -5.87 24.58 1.96
C PHE A 251 -4.42 24.95 1.76
N GLY A 252 -4.14 25.97 0.92
CA GLY A 252 -2.82 26.56 0.76
C GLY A 252 -1.81 25.74 -0.04
N ASN A 253 -2.26 24.84 -0.94
CA ASN A 253 -1.40 24.06 -1.84
C ASN A 253 -2.14 23.64 -3.12
N ASP A 254 -1.41 23.22 -4.15
CA ASP A 254 -1.93 22.86 -5.48
C ASP A 254 -2.92 21.68 -5.47
N TRP A 255 -2.83 20.81 -4.48
CA TRP A 255 -3.71 19.65 -4.32
C TRP A 255 -4.97 19.93 -3.50
N ALA A 256 -5.08 21.12 -2.92
CA ALA A 256 -6.13 21.44 -1.97
C ALA A 256 -7.53 21.27 -2.57
N ALA A 257 -7.76 21.70 -3.81
CA ALA A 257 -9.04 21.53 -4.49
C ALA A 257 -9.44 20.05 -4.64
N VAL A 258 -8.49 19.20 -5.06
CA VAL A 258 -8.71 17.76 -5.23
C VAL A 258 -9.04 17.08 -3.90
N TYR A 259 -8.36 17.47 -2.82
CA TYR A 259 -8.62 16.91 -1.49
C TYR A 259 -9.96 17.38 -0.91
N ARG A 260 -10.35 18.64 -1.14
CA ARG A 260 -11.68 19.14 -0.74
C ARG A 260 -12.79 18.44 -1.53
N ASP A 261 -12.65 18.29 -2.82
CA ASP A 261 -13.62 17.56 -3.64
C ASP A 261 -13.84 16.13 -3.14
N ARG A 262 -12.78 15.45 -2.71
CA ARG A 262 -12.86 14.07 -2.20
C ARG A 262 -13.48 13.96 -0.82
N PHE A 263 -13.14 14.86 0.10
CA PHE A 263 -13.35 14.61 1.53
C PHE A 263 -14.07 15.74 2.27
N TRP A 264 -14.09 16.97 1.74
CA TRP A 264 -14.68 18.11 2.46
C TRP A 264 -16.18 18.23 2.20
N LYS A 265 -16.93 17.26 2.69
CA LYS A 265 -18.39 17.17 2.56
C LYS A 265 -19.02 17.09 3.94
N GLU A 266 -20.17 17.71 4.13
CA GLU A 266 -20.85 17.80 5.43
C GLU A 266 -21.10 16.42 6.03
N SER A 267 -21.47 15.44 5.19
CA SER A 267 -21.64 14.03 5.57
C SER A 267 -20.42 13.42 6.25
N HIS A 268 -19.20 13.77 5.80
CA HIS A 268 -17.94 13.28 6.41
C HIS A 268 -17.75 13.87 7.80
N PHE A 269 -18.09 15.13 8.04
CA PHE A 269 -18.00 15.75 9.36
C PHE A 269 -19.03 15.15 10.32
N HIS A 270 -20.26 14.87 9.86
CA HIS A 270 -21.25 14.13 10.64
C HIS A 270 -20.79 12.72 10.99
N ALA A 271 -20.14 12.02 10.04
CA ALA A 271 -19.57 10.71 10.30
C ALA A 271 -18.47 10.76 11.38
N ILE A 272 -17.59 11.77 11.32
CA ILE A 272 -16.54 12.03 12.32
C ILE A 272 -17.13 12.29 13.70
N ASP A 273 -18.13 13.14 13.79
CA ASP A 273 -18.83 13.45 15.06
C ASP A 273 -19.43 12.19 15.69
N GLY A 274 -20.00 11.32 14.86
CA GLY A 274 -20.51 10.02 15.31
C GLY A 274 -19.42 9.13 15.92
N VAL A 275 -18.22 9.10 15.31
CA VAL A 275 -17.08 8.35 15.83
C VAL A 275 -16.53 8.97 17.13
N LEU A 276 -16.42 10.30 17.19
CA LEU A 276 -15.95 11.01 18.38
C LEU A 276 -16.87 10.75 19.60
N LYS A 277 -18.17 10.78 19.40
CA LYS A 277 -19.16 10.43 20.44
C LYS A 277 -19.02 8.98 20.91
N ALA A 278 -18.76 8.05 19.99
CA ALA A 278 -18.54 6.66 20.31
C ALA A 278 -17.22 6.44 21.08
N LEU A 279 -16.16 7.16 20.72
CA LEU A 279 -14.89 7.14 21.46
C LEU A 279 -15.07 7.64 22.89
N GLU A 280 -15.77 8.76 23.08
CA GLU A 280 -16.09 9.30 24.41
C GLU A 280 -16.88 8.30 25.25
N ALA A 281 -17.96 7.74 24.68
CA ALA A 281 -18.81 6.77 25.36
C ALA A 281 -18.09 5.47 25.74
N ALA A 282 -17.19 4.99 24.84
CA ALA A 282 -16.51 3.72 25.01
C ALA A 282 -15.29 3.79 25.95
N TYR A 283 -14.55 4.91 25.94
CA TYR A 283 -13.28 5.03 26.67
C TYR A 283 -13.26 6.13 27.74
N GLY A 284 -14.21 7.05 27.75
CA GLY A 284 -14.26 8.17 28.71
C GLY A 284 -13.03 9.06 28.60
N SER A 285 -12.41 9.35 29.75
CA SER A 285 -11.20 10.19 29.84
C SER A 285 -9.96 9.55 29.20
N GLU A 286 -9.95 8.24 28.98
CA GLU A 286 -8.83 7.50 28.38
C GLU A 286 -9.04 7.27 26.86
N LYS A 287 -9.93 8.03 26.23
CA LYS A 287 -10.19 7.86 24.81
C LYS A 287 -8.94 8.14 23.97
N PRO A 288 -8.66 7.29 22.98
CA PRO A 288 -7.61 7.56 21.99
C PRO A 288 -7.98 8.77 21.14
N SER A 289 -7.00 9.41 20.53
CA SER A 289 -7.24 10.42 19.48
C SER A 289 -7.99 9.79 18.29
N LEU A 290 -8.68 10.62 17.50
CA LEU A 290 -9.31 10.13 16.27
C LEU A 290 -8.27 9.62 15.28
N THR A 291 -7.06 10.21 15.25
CA THR A 291 -5.90 9.72 14.48
C THR A 291 -5.57 8.28 14.87
N SER A 292 -5.38 8.01 16.19
CA SER A 292 -5.13 6.65 16.68
C SER A 292 -6.28 5.72 16.31
N ALA A 293 -7.54 6.13 16.53
CA ALA A 293 -8.67 5.29 16.19
C ALA A 293 -8.75 4.95 14.69
N ALA A 294 -8.51 5.90 13.80
CA ALA A 294 -8.51 5.68 12.35
C ALA A 294 -7.38 4.74 11.90
N ILE A 295 -6.18 4.89 12.46
CA ILE A 295 -5.02 4.02 12.16
C ILE A 295 -5.28 2.60 12.69
N ARG A 296 -5.76 2.45 13.92
CA ARG A 296 -6.13 1.14 14.50
C ARG A 296 -7.23 0.45 13.72
N TRP A 297 -8.21 1.24 13.20
CA TRP A 297 -9.22 0.70 12.31
C TRP A 297 -8.58 0.09 11.05
N MET A 298 -7.60 0.77 10.45
CA MET A 298 -6.89 0.26 9.27
C MET A 298 -6.16 -1.05 9.56
N TYR A 299 -5.48 -1.18 10.70
CA TYR A 299 -4.70 -2.37 11.04
C TYR A 299 -5.54 -3.57 11.49
N HIS A 300 -6.65 -3.34 12.19
CA HIS A 300 -7.36 -4.39 12.89
C HIS A 300 -8.78 -4.66 12.36
N HIS A 301 -9.39 -3.69 11.70
CA HIS A 301 -10.82 -3.76 11.35
C HIS A 301 -11.09 -3.57 9.85
N SER A 302 -10.09 -3.24 9.06
CA SER A 302 -10.18 -3.13 7.60
C SER A 302 -10.06 -4.49 6.89
N GLN A 303 -10.13 -4.47 5.56
CA GLN A 303 -9.89 -5.66 4.73
C GLN A 303 -8.41 -5.90 4.39
N LEU A 304 -7.48 -5.10 4.96
CA LEU A 304 -6.05 -5.37 4.84
C LEU A 304 -5.68 -6.63 5.61
N LYS A 305 -4.87 -7.50 5.01
CA LYS A 305 -4.45 -8.78 5.61
C LYS A 305 -2.93 -8.95 5.50
N ALA A 306 -2.28 -9.14 6.65
CA ALA A 306 -0.85 -9.42 6.70
C ALA A 306 -0.46 -10.67 5.92
N GLU A 307 -1.32 -11.70 5.90
CA GLU A 307 -1.14 -12.95 5.17
C GLU A 307 -1.06 -12.76 3.65
N HIS A 308 -1.64 -11.69 3.13
CA HIS A 308 -1.54 -11.30 1.72
C HIS A 308 -0.36 -10.37 1.45
N GLY A 309 0.39 -9.96 2.48
CA GLY A 309 1.47 -9.00 2.36
C GLY A 309 0.99 -7.54 2.25
N ASP A 310 -0.24 -7.25 2.64
CA ASP A 310 -0.80 -5.90 2.60
C ASP A 310 -0.08 -4.95 3.52
N GLY A 311 -0.18 -3.66 3.21
CA GLY A 311 0.44 -2.61 4.00
C GLY A 311 -0.33 -1.29 4.00
N MET A 312 0.08 -0.40 4.87
CA MET A 312 -0.46 0.94 4.99
C MET A 312 0.67 1.98 4.90
N ILE A 313 0.50 2.95 4.01
CA ILE A 313 1.42 4.07 3.84
C ILE A 313 0.99 5.20 4.76
N ILE A 314 1.79 5.46 5.79
CA ILE A 314 1.58 6.61 6.67
C ILE A 314 2.16 7.87 6.03
N GLY A 315 1.36 8.96 6.08
CA GLY A 315 1.75 10.29 5.62
C GLY A 315 1.84 11.27 6.80
N MET A 316 2.85 12.14 6.76
CA MET A 316 3.05 13.15 7.80
C MET A 316 3.74 14.39 7.22
N SER A 317 3.73 15.48 7.96
CA SER A 317 4.50 16.69 7.65
C SER A 317 5.29 17.20 8.84
N THR A 318 5.07 16.63 10.04
CA THR A 318 5.83 16.96 11.26
C THR A 318 6.26 15.67 11.98
N MET A 319 7.27 15.79 12.84
CA MET A 319 7.78 14.67 13.64
C MET A 319 6.72 14.14 14.62
N GLU A 320 5.93 15.04 15.20
CA GLU A 320 4.85 14.68 16.13
C GLU A 320 3.81 13.80 15.44
N GLN A 321 3.41 14.14 14.20
CA GLN A 321 2.50 13.33 13.40
C GLN A 321 3.08 11.94 13.11
N LEU A 322 4.37 11.84 12.80
CA LEU A 322 5.02 10.55 12.60
C LEU A 322 4.97 9.70 13.87
N GLN A 323 5.34 10.30 15.00
CA GLN A 323 5.36 9.60 16.29
C GLN A 323 3.95 9.13 16.70
N GLU A 324 2.93 9.97 16.54
CA GLU A 324 1.53 9.62 16.79
C GLU A 324 1.08 8.46 15.88
N ASN A 325 1.35 8.55 14.58
CA ASN A 325 0.97 7.51 13.63
C ASN A 325 1.66 6.16 13.93
N LEU A 326 2.94 6.17 14.28
CA LEU A 326 3.68 4.96 14.63
C LEU A 326 3.22 4.37 15.97
N ALA A 327 2.96 5.20 16.97
CA ALA A 327 2.41 4.74 18.25
C ALA A 327 1.03 4.08 18.04
N ALA A 328 0.16 4.71 17.25
CA ALA A 328 -1.17 4.15 16.94
C ALA A 328 -1.09 2.82 16.17
N ALA A 329 -0.07 2.64 15.34
CA ALA A 329 0.16 1.38 14.60
C ALA A 329 0.56 0.20 15.52
N GLU A 330 1.10 0.49 16.69
CA GLU A 330 1.50 -0.50 17.71
C GLU A 330 0.37 -0.83 18.69
N GLU A 331 -0.70 -0.02 18.70
CA GLU A 331 -1.87 -0.25 19.58
C GLU A 331 -2.77 -1.39 19.09
N GLY A 332 -3.50 -2.00 20.02
CA GLY A 332 -4.43 -3.10 19.73
C GLY A 332 -5.75 -2.64 19.08
N PRO A 333 -6.67 -3.58 18.84
CA PRO A 333 -7.96 -3.32 18.21
C PRO A 333 -8.82 -2.35 19.03
N LEU A 334 -9.74 -1.67 18.33
CA LEU A 334 -10.75 -0.79 18.93
C LEU A 334 -11.85 -1.61 19.62
N LYS A 335 -12.53 -0.99 20.59
CA LYS A 335 -13.78 -1.53 21.13
C LYS A 335 -14.85 -1.59 20.05
N GLN A 336 -15.74 -2.58 20.13
CA GLN A 336 -16.74 -2.88 19.11
C GLN A 336 -17.67 -1.69 18.81
N GLU A 337 -18.03 -0.92 19.82
CA GLU A 337 -18.91 0.25 19.69
C GLU A 337 -18.32 1.31 18.77
N VAL A 338 -16.98 1.49 18.79
CA VAL A 338 -16.27 2.41 17.93
C VAL A 338 -16.16 1.86 16.51
N VAL A 339 -15.93 0.55 16.36
CA VAL A 339 -15.94 -0.13 15.05
C VAL A 339 -17.30 0.04 14.35
N GLU A 340 -18.38 -0.14 15.12
CA GLU A 340 -19.74 0.07 14.62
C GLU A 340 -20.01 1.55 14.25
N ALA A 341 -19.41 2.50 14.98
CA ALA A 341 -19.50 3.93 14.63
C ALA A 341 -18.78 4.23 13.31
N PHE A 342 -17.59 3.67 13.06
CA PHE A 342 -16.92 3.76 11.76
C PHE A 342 -17.75 3.14 10.64
N LYS A 343 -18.42 2.00 10.90
CA LYS A 343 -19.31 1.38 9.91
C LYS A 343 -20.48 2.30 9.56
N ARG A 344 -21.19 2.83 10.56
CA ARG A 344 -22.27 3.82 10.33
C ARG A 344 -21.76 5.07 9.61
N GLY A 345 -20.54 5.53 9.95
CA GLY A 345 -19.91 6.64 9.26
C GLY A 345 -19.67 6.34 7.77
N TRP A 346 -19.21 5.14 7.44
CA TRP A 346 -19.08 4.70 6.05
C TRP A 346 -20.45 4.64 5.36
N ASP A 347 -21.45 4.04 5.97
CA ASP A 347 -22.80 3.93 5.39
C ASP A 347 -23.38 5.34 5.06
N LEU A 348 -23.04 6.36 5.86
CA LEU A 348 -23.44 7.74 5.63
C LEU A 348 -22.75 8.37 4.41
N VAL A 349 -21.46 8.08 4.16
CA VAL A 349 -20.66 8.73 3.12
C VAL A 349 -20.44 7.89 1.86
N ALA A 350 -20.86 6.65 1.86
CA ALA A 350 -20.56 5.70 0.79
C ALA A 350 -21.03 6.16 -0.60
N HIS A 351 -22.19 6.84 -0.66
CA HIS A 351 -22.78 7.34 -1.91
C HIS A 351 -22.02 8.54 -2.50
N GLU A 352 -21.16 9.19 -1.72
CA GLU A 352 -20.32 10.31 -2.13
C GLU A 352 -18.85 9.89 -2.28
N CYS A 353 -18.53 8.62 -2.08
CA CYS A 353 -17.17 8.11 -2.14
C CYS A 353 -16.58 8.31 -3.55
N PRO A 354 -15.41 8.95 -3.69
CA PRO A 354 -14.76 9.08 -4.98
C PRO A 354 -14.31 7.71 -5.50
N ASN A 355 -14.26 7.56 -6.84
CA ASN A 355 -13.74 6.35 -7.45
C ASN A 355 -12.30 6.08 -6.97
N TYR A 356 -11.97 4.79 -6.77
CA TYR A 356 -10.61 4.36 -6.40
C TYR A 356 -9.65 4.39 -7.60
N PHE A 357 -10.17 4.52 -8.82
CA PHE A 357 -9.42 4.58 -10.08
C PHE A 357 -9.55 5.95 -10.75
N ARG A 358 -8.77 6.19 -11.79
CA ARG A 358 -8.75 7.41 -12.59
C ARG A 358 -8.91 7.13 -14.07
#